data_47f2dd3c55d63055e1ce07d7fc4a4afc
#
_entry.id   47f2dd3c55d63055e1ce07d7fc4a4afc
#
_cell.length_a   1.000
_cell.length_b   1.000
_cell.length_c   1.000
_cell.angle_alpha   90.00
_cell.angle_beta   90.00
_cell.angle_gamma   90.00
#
_symmetry.space_group_name_H-M   'P 1'
#
loop_
_entity.id
_entity.type
_entity.pdbx_description
1 polymer ?
#
loop_
_entity_poly.entity_id
_entity_poly.type
_entity_poly.pdbx_seq_one_letter_code
_entity_poly.pdbx_strand_id
1 'polypeptide(L)'
;MNIVFLDRTSIPASHDIPRPSFPHTWTEYDRTLPEETFERSKDADIVVTNKVVFDRELLSRLPKLKLIAITATGTNNIDLDAAKDLGIAVKNVPGYSSVAVPEHVLGMIFSLKHSFIGYHRDQVTSDRWATCGQFCYTDYPITDVRGATLGVFGKGCLGTEVGRLAQLLGMNVLYAEHKGASQIREGYTEFESVLKQADIVTLHCPLTDTTKNLINAETLALMKPTAYLINTGRGPLVDETALLEALENGKIAGAALDVLVKEPPEKDNPLIQAAKRLPNLLITPHIAWASDSAVTTLVNKVAQNIEDFVAQGK
;
A
#
# COMPACT_ATOMS: atom_id res chain seq x y z
N MET A 1 25.44 9.37 20.72
CA MET A 1 24.73 8.18 20.20
C MET A 1 25.05 7.98 18.73
N ASN A 2 25.11 6.74 18.29
CA ASN A 2 25.41 6.39 16.89
C ASN A 2 24.09 6.01 16.18
N ILE A 3 23.68 6.82 15.20
CA ILE A 3 22.44 6.64 14.45
C ILE A 3 22.78 6.20 13.03
N VAL A 4 22.14 5.14 12.54
CA VAL A 4 22.37 4.61 11.20
C VAL A 4 21.05 4.50 10.44
N PHE A 5 20.96 5.17 9.28
CA PHE A 5 19.82 5.05 8.36
C PHE A 5 20.19 4.07 7.23
N LEU A 6 19.54 2.92 7.18
CA LEU A 6 19.96 1.79 6.36
C LEU A 6 19.46 1.82 4.92
N ASP A 7 18.40 2.56 4.64
CA ASP A 7 17.72 2.56 3.34
C ASP A 7 17.17 3.96 2.98
N ARG A 8 18.09 4.97 2.94
CA ARG A 8 17.79 6.39 2.72
C ARG A 8 16.94 6.63 1.47
N THR A 9 17.17 5.88 0.40
CA THR A 9 16.41 6.00 -0.85
C THR A 9 14.97 5.50 -0.76
N SER A 10 14.56 4.94 0.38
CA SER A 10 13.15 4.65 0.67
C SER A 10 12.33 5.91 0.96
N ILE A 11 12.98 7.06 1.15
CA ILE A 11 12.35 8.38 1.29
C ILE A 11 12.72 9.22 0.06
N PRO A 12 11.77 9.97 -0.54
CA PRO A 12 12.08 10.88 -1.66
C PRO A 12 13.24 11.81 -1.37
N ALA A 13 14.10 12.05 -2.37
CA ALA A 13 15.30 12.86 -2.21
C ALA A 13 15.02 14.33 -1.82
N SER A 14 13.81 14.82 -2.06
CA SER A 14 13.35 16.16 -1.66
C SER A 14 13.11 16.32 -0.15
N HIS A 15 13.17 15.24 0.62
CA HIS A 15 12.90 15.25 2.06
C HIS A 15 14.04 14.59 2.82
N ASP A 16 14.37 15.17 3.97
CA ASP A 16 15.33 14.62 4.92
C ASP A 16 14.70 14.46 6.29
N ILE A 17 15.16 13.47 7.06
CA ILE A 17 14.81 13.35 8.46
C ILE A 17 15.57 14.45 9.23
N PRO A 18 14.86 15.35 9.94
CA PRO A 18 15.51 16.35 10.77
C PRO A 18 16.49 15.71 11.75
N ARG A 19 17.69 16.29 11.88
CA ARG A 19 18.72 15.77 12.78
C ARG A 19 18.34 16.02 14.23
N PRO A 20 18.51 15.02 15.13
CA PRO A 20 18.25 15.19 16.54
C PRO A 20 19.08 16.29 17.19
N SER A 21 18.53 16.93 18.25
CA SER A 21 19.17 18.03 18.97
C SER A 21 20.31 17.60 19.90
N PHE A 22 20.37 16.33 20.29
CA PHE A 22 21.40 15.80 21.19
C PHE A 22 22.69 15.43 20.42
N PRO A 23 23.86 15.30 21.09
CA PRO A 23 25.12 14.89 20.45
C PRO A 23 25.02 13.47 19.89
N HIS A 24 25.23 13.35 18.56
CA HIS A 24 25.16 12.07 17.86
C HIS A 24 26.10 12.04 16.63
N THR A 25 26.38 10.84 16.14
CA THR A 25 26.83 10.60 14.76
C THR A 25 25.65 10.14 13.93
N TRP A 26 25.65 10.48 12.66
CA TRP A 26 24.60 10.06 11.74
C TRP A 26 25.24 9.53 10.46
N THR A 27 24.98 8.25 10.17
CA THR A 27 25.46 7.58 8.96
C THR A 27 24.26 7.15 8.12
N GLU A 28 24.31 7.37 6.82
CA GLU A 28 23.26 6.99 5.87
C GLU A 28 23.80 6.05 4.82
N TYR A 29 23.00 5.05 4.47
CA TYR A 29 23.21 4.18 3.32
C TYR A 29 22.00 4.29 2.40
N ASP A 30 22.24 4.44 1.11
CA ASP A 30 21.18 4.51 0.09
C ASP A 30 20.30 3.27 0.14
N ARG A 31 20.93 2.10 0.22
CA ARG A 31 20.30 0.80 0.31
C ARG A 31 21.21 -0.14 1.11
N THR A 32 20.62 -1.04 1.88
CA THR A 32 21.35 -2.08 2.63
C THR A 32 20.84 -3.46 2.21
N LEU A 33 21.75 -4.31 1.77
CA LEU A 33 21.46 -5.72 1.45
C LEU A 33 21.42 -6.57 2.74
N PRO A 34 20.75 -7.72 2.75
CA PRO A 34 20.67 -8.58 3.93
C PRO A 34 22.04 -8.91 4.51
N GLU A 35 23.02 -9.25 3.68
CA GLU A 35 24.39 -9.59 4.08
C GLU A 35 25.18 -8.42 4.66
N GLU A 36 24.78 -7.17 4.37
CA GLU A 36 25.43 -5.95 4.88
C GLU A 36 24.82 -5.47 6.19
N THR A 37 23.60 -5.93 6.53
CA THR A 37 22.79 -5.37 7.62
C THR A 37 23.50 -5.43 8.95
N PHE A 38 24.11 -6.56 9.29
CA PHE A 38 24.86 -6.72 10.54
C PHE A 38 26.02 -5.73 10.64
N GLU A 39 26.91 -5.71 9.64
CA GLU A 39 28.10 -4.83 9.66
C GLU A 39 27.74 -3.36 9.77
N ARG A 40 26.66 -2.93 9.12
CA ARG A 40 26.17 -1.55 9.17
C ARG A 40 25.46 -1.18 10.45
N SER A 41 24.93 -2.18 11.19
CA SER A 41 24.14 -1.97 12.41
C SER A 41 24.88 -2.29 13.71
N LYS A 42 25.98 -3.04 13.68
CA LYS A 42 26.64 -3.61 14.89
C LYS A 42 27.09 -2.58 15.94
N ASP A 43 27.37 -1.36 15.52
CA ASP A 43 27.79 -0.28 16.40
C ASP A 43 26.70 0.80 16.60
N ALA A 44 25.50 0.63 16.05
CA ALA A 44 24.41 1.57 16.15
C ALA A 44 23.73 1.49 17.52
N ASP A 45 23.47 2.65 18.13
CA ASP A 45 22.51 2.79 19.23
C ASP A 45 21.08 2.87 18.71
N ILE A 46 20.89 3.50 17.54
CA ILE A 46 19.61 3.72 16.89
C ILE A 46 19.74 3.35 15.41
N VAL A 47 18.82 2.53 14.93
CA VAL A 47 18.66 2.24 13.51
C VAL A 47 17.39 2.93 12.98
N VAL A 48 17.51 3.60 11.84
CA VAL A 48 16.40 4.10 11.05
C VAL A 48 16.27 3.22 9.81
N THR A 49 15.06 2.74 9.51
CA THR A 49 14.83 1.89 8.34
C THR A 49 13.37 1.91 7.89
N ASN A 50 13.12 1.63 6.63
CA ASN A 50 11.78 1.38 6.08
C ASN A 50 11.53 -0.13 5.88
N LYS A 51 12.47 -0.83 5.23
CA LYS A 51 12.25 -2.19 4.72
C LYS A 51 13.33 -3.21 5.09
N VAL A 52 14.45 -2.79 5.69
CA VAL A 52 15.50 -3.74 6.10
C VAL A 52 14.94 -4.67 7.18
N VAL A 53 15.16 -5.97 7.00
CA VAL A 53 14.61 -7.00 7.89
C VAL A 53 15.50 -7.15 9.13
N PHE A 54 14.87 -7.22 10.30
CA PHE A 54 15.48 -7.49 11.59
C PHE A 54 14.75 -8.68 12.25
N ASP A 55 15.26 -9.87 12.02
CA ASP A 55 14.80 -11.09 12.67
C ASP A 55 15.47 -11.29 14.03
N ARG A 56 15.05 -12.32 14.77
CA ARG A 56 15.57 -12.65 16.11
C ARG A 56 17.08 -12.92 16.10
N GLU A 57 17.58 -13.59 15.06
CA GLU A 57 19.00 -13.92 14.96
C GLU A 57 19.84 -12.64 14.84
N LEU A 58 19.48 -11.74 13.93
CA LEU A 58 20.16 -10.47 13.75
C LEU A 58 20.08 -9.60 15.02
N LEU A 59 18.87 -9.43 15.58
CA LEU A 59 18.67 -8.62 16.79
C LEU A 59 19.51 -9.10 17.98
N SER A 60 19.65 -10.41 18.16
CA SER A 60 20.46 -10.99 19.25
C SER A 60 21.96 -10.66 19.15
N ARG A 61 22.43 -10.30 17.96
CA ARG A 61 23.84 -9.95 17.66
C ARG A 61 24.12 -8.45 17.77
N LEU A 62 23.13 -7.63 18.13
CA LEU A 62 23.21 -6.16 18.16
C LEU A 62 23.05 -5.62 19.60
N PRO A 63 24.01 -5.90 20.52
CA PRO A 63 23.86 -5.59 21.95
C PRO A 63 23.86 -4.08 22.28
N LYS A 64 24.27 -3.21 21.34
CA LYS A 64 24.25 -1.75 21.50
C LYS A 64 22.92 -1.12 21.05
N LEU A 65 22.14 -1.86 20.23
CA LEU A 65 20.92 -1.34 19.62
C LEU A 65 19.84 -1.15 20.68
N LYS A 66 19.30 0.05 20.75
CA LYS A 66 18.27 0.45 21.74
C LYS A 66 16.94 0.82 21.08
N LEU A 67 16.99 1.37 19.85
CA LEU A 67 15.82 1.82 19.12
C LEU A 67 15.89 1.45 17.65
N ILE A 68 14.80 0.93 17.11
CA ILE A 68 14.53 0.88 15.66
C ILE A 68 13.42 1.88 15.36
N ALA A 69 13.74 2.95 14.62
CA ALA A 69 12.81 3.96 14.14
C ALA A 69 12.39 3.63 12.70
N ILE A 70 11.15 3.21 12.50
CA ILE A 70 10.63 2.76 11.21
C ILE A 70 10.04 3.95 10.46
N THR A 71 10.50 4.17 9.23
CA THR A 71 9.98 5.21 8.32
C THR A 71 8.74 4.72 7.57
N ALA A 72 7.81 4.09 8.27
CA ALA A 72 6.55 3.55 7.75
C ALA A 72 5.53 3.32 8.86
N THR A 73 4.28 3.00 8.48
CA THR A 73 3.26 2.47 9.41
C THR A 73 3.47 0.99 9.69
N GLY A 74 3.79 0.18 8.66
CA GLY A 74 3.98 -1.26 8.79
C GLY A 74 5.28 -1.62 9.49
N THR A 75 5.25 -2.69 10.29
CA THR A 75 6.40 -3.21 11.06
C THR A 75 6.75 -4.65 10.70
N ASN A 76 6.25 -5.15 9.58
CA ASN A 76 6.37 -6.56 9.18
C ASN A 76 7.82 -7.03 8.94
N ASN A 77 8.74 -6.09 8.79
CA ASN A 77 10.17 -6.34 8.63
C ASN A 77 10.92 -6.50 9.96
N ILE A 78 10.25 -6.34 11.11
CA ILE A 78 10.88 -6.46 12.44
C ILE A 78 10.21 -7.61 13.23
N ASP A 79 10.99 -8.49 13.80
CA ASP A 79 10.51 -9.43 14.83
C ASP A 79 10.26 -8.65 16.13
N LEU A 80 9.01 -8.23 16.33
CA LEU A 80 8.60 -7.39 17.47
C LEU A 80 8.73 -8.13 18.81
N ASP A 81 8.52 -9.44 18.83
CA ASP A 81 8.64 -10.25 20.04
C ASP A 81 10.12 -10.37 20.44
N ALA A 82 11.00 -10.62 19.47
CA ALA A 82 12.44 -10.62 19.71
C ALA A 82 12.95 -9.25 20.18
N ALA A 83 12.52 -8.17 19.54
CA ALA A 83 12.91 -6.81 19.94
C ALA A 83 12.49 -6.53 21.40
N LYS A 84 11.26 -6.90 21.77
CA LYS A 84 10.75 -6.77 23.14
C LYS A 84 11.56 -7.58 24.14
N ASP A 85 11.85 -8.85 23.84
CA ASP A 85 12.63 -9.75 24.70
C ASP A 85 14.04 -9.21 24.96
N LEU A 86 14.63 -8.55 23.94
CA LEU A 86 15.97 -7.97 24.00
C LEU A 86 16.00 -6.52 24.52
N GLY A 87 14.84 -5.95 24.88
CA GLY A 87 14.75 -4.58 25.38
C GLY A 87 14.94 -3.49 24.31
N ILE A 88 14.83 -3.85 23.02
CA ILE A 88 14.97 -2.93 21.90
C ILE A 88 13.60 -2.28 21.63
N ALA A 89 13.53 -0.96 21.70
CA ALA A 89 12.30 -0.22 21.36
C ALA A 89 12.09 -0.19 19.85
N VAL A 90 10.84 -0.36 19.42
CA VAL A 90 10.44 -0.19 18.01
C VAL A 90 9.41 0.92 17.93
N LYS A 91 9.67 1.93 17.11
CA LYS A 91 8.80 3.08 16.89
C LYS A 91 8.51 3.23 15.39
N ASN A 92 7.24 3.17 15.03
CA ASN A 92 6.75 3.41 13.69
C ASN A 92 5.97 4.73 13.61
N VAL A 93 5.46 5.07 12.42
CA VAL A 93 4.68 6.28 12.20
C VAL A 93 3.29 5.90 11.67
N PRO A 94 2.31 5.64 12.53
CA PRO A 94 0.94 5.41 12.09
C PRO A 94 0.27 6.69 11.59
N GLY A 95 -0.63 6.57 10.61
CA GLY A 95 -1.54 7.64 10.18
C GLY A 95 -0.94 8.78 9.35
N TYR A 96 0.36 8.77 9.04
CA TYR A 96 0.98 9.85 8.26
C TYR A 96 0.42 9.99 6.84
N SER A 97 -0.05 8.91 6.26
CA SER A 97 -0.60 8.84 4.90
C SER A 97 -2.13 8.84 4.84
N SER A 98 -2.79 9.32 5.92
CA SER A 98 -4.26 9.30 6.03
C SER A 98 -4.98 10.18 5.00
N VAL A 99 -4.28 11.08 4.34
CA VAL A 99 -4.78 11.88 3.22
C VAL A 99 -4.33 11.28 1.89
N ALA A 100 -3.04 10.99 1.76
CA ALA A 100 -2.43 10.55 0.51
C ALA A 100 -3.04 9.25 -0.05
N VAL A 101 -3.18 8.22 0.79
CA VAL A 101 -3.71 6.91 0.35
C VAL A 101 -5.17 7.02 -0.11
N PRO A 102 -6.09 7.68 0.62
CA PRO A 102 -7.45 7.89 0.12
C PRO A 102 -7.52 8.64 -1.22
N GLU A 103 -6.73 9.69 -1.40
CA GLU A 103 -6.68 10.43 -2.67
C GLU A 103 -6.14 9.56 -3.81
N HIS A 104 -5.11 8.74 -3.55
CA HIS A 104 -4.58 7.80 -4.52
C HIS A 104 -5.63 6.76 -4.95
N VAL A 105 -6.41 6.22 -4.00
CA VAL A 105 -7.54 5.32 -4.27
C VAL A 105 -8.57 5.99 -5.17
N LEU A 106 -8.94 7.24 -4.90
CA LEU A 106 -9.85 8.00 -5.78
C LEU A 106 -9.27 8.18 -7.18
N GLY A 107 -7.98 8.51 -7.30
CA GLY A 107 -7.28 8.58 -8.58
C GLY A 107 -7.37 7.26 -9.36
N MET A 108 -7.19 6.13 -8.68
CA MET A 108 -7.37 4.79 -9.26
C MET A 108 -8.83 4.53 -9.70
N ILE A 109 -9.82 4.93 -8.88
CA ILE A 109 -11.24 4.81 -9.21
C ILE A 109 -11.54 5.56 -10.51
N PHE A 110 -11.17 6.83 -10.61
CA PHE A 110 -11.39 7.62 -11.82
C PHE A 110 -10.65 7.05 -13.03
N SER A 111 -9.40 6.61 -12.85
CA SER A 111 -8.59 6.03 -13.92
C SER A 111 -9.24 4.79 -14.53
N LEU A 112 -9.82 3.92 -13.70
CA LEU A 112 -10.51 2.70 -14.15
C LEU A 112 -11.89 3.02 -14.73
N LYS A 113 -12.71 3.81 -14.03
CA LYS A 113 -14.08 4.12 -14.44
C LYS A 113 -14.16 4.92 -15.75
N HIS A 114 -13.15 5.74 -16.03
CA HIS A 114 -13.03 6.53 -17.26
C HIS A 114 -12.05 5.94 -18.28
N SER A 115 -11.48 4.76 -18.01
CA SER A 115 -10.53 4.07 -18.89
C SER A 115 -9.34 4.94 -19.33
N PHE A 116 -8.86 5.86 -18.44
CA PHE A 116 -7.78 6.80 -18.79
C PHE A 116 -6.52 6.08 -19.27
N ILE A 117 -6.21 4.91 -18.71
CA ILE A 117 -5.04 4.11 -19.06
C ILE A 117 -5.13 3.64 -20.52
N GLY A 118 -6.29 3.09 -20.93
CA GLY A 118 -6.52 2.59 -22.28
C GLY A 118 -6.44 3.71 -23.31
N TYR A 119 -7.19 4.79 -23.09
CA TYR A 119 -7.18 5.94 -24.00
C TYR A 119 -5.82 6.62 -24.10
N HIS A 120 -5.13 6.84 -22.94
CA HIS A 120 -3.79 7.42 -22.98
C HIS A 120 -2.79 6.52 -23.70
N ARG A 121 -2.80 5.21 -23.42
CA ARG A 121 -1.92 4.27 -24.11
C ARG A 121 -2.09 4.31 -25.61
N ASP A 122 -3.32 4.33 -26.11
CA ASP A 122 -3.58 4.39 -27.54
C ASP A 122 -3.01 5.68 -28.18
N GLN A 123 -3.02 6.81 -27.44
CA GLN A 123 -2.43 8.05 -27.96
C GLN A 123 -0.90 8.03 -28.03
N VAL A 124 -0.23 7.27 -27.16
CA VAL A 124 1.24 7.21 -27.12
C VAL A 124 1.83 6.03 -27.91
N THR A 125 1.01 5.04 -28.27
CA THR A 125 1.45 3.84 -28.99
C THR A 125 0.89 3.68 -30.39
N SER A 126 -0.13 4.46 -30.75
CA SER A 126 -0.79 4.40 -32.05
C SER A 126 -1.36 5.76 -32.46
N ASP A 127 -1.67 5.92 -33.74
CA ASP A 127 -2.33 7.12 -34.29
C ASP A 127 -3.88 6.96 -34.29
N ARG A 128 -4.43 6.22 -33.32
CA ARG A 128 -5.84 5.81 -33.29
C ARG A 128 -6.80 7.00 -33.45
N TRP A 129 -6.60 8.07 -32.69
CA TRP A 129 -7.46 9.25 -32.80
C TRP A 129 -7.28 9.99 -34.13
N ALA A 130 -6.02 10.20 -34.56
CA ALA A 130 -5.74 10.89 -35.80
C ALA A 130 -6.28 10.16 -37.04
N THR A 131 -6.42 8.83 -36.96
CA THR A 131 -6.83 7.97 -38.08
C THR A 131 -8.26 7.45 -37.99
N CYS A 132 -8.99 7.71 -36.87
CA CYS A 132 -10.35 7.19 -36.70
C CYS A 132 -11.41 7.87 -37.61
N GLY A 133 -11.06 8.99 -38.21
CA GLY A 133 -11.98 9.74 -39.08
C GLY A 133 -13.16 10.44 -38.37
N GLN A 134 -13.14 10.49 -37.06
CA GLN A 134 -14.15 11.09 -36.20
C GLN A 134 -13.51 12.08 -35.22
N PHE A 135 -14.30 12.99 -34.61
CA PHE A 135 -13.80 13.92 -33.60
C PHE A 135 -13.42 13.20 -32.28
N CYS A 136 -13.94 12.01 -32.03
CA CYS A 136 -13.63 11.16 -30.89
C CYS A 136 -13.81 9.67 -31.27
N TYR A 137 -13.37 8.77 -30.36
CA TYR A 137 -13.69 7.36 -30.39
C TYR A 137 -13.99 6.86 -28.97
N THR A 138 -14.79 5.81 -28.82
CA THR A 138 -15.27 5.28 -27.54
C THR A 138 -15.05 3.76 -27.44
N ASP A 139 -13.82 3.33 -27.71
CA ASP A 139 -13.45 1.90 -27.76
C ASP A 139 -13.35 1.26 -26.36
N TYR A 140 -13.18 2.09 -25.31
CA TYR A 140 -13.17 1.64 -23.92
C TYR A 140 -14.39 2.16 -23.17
N PRO A 141 -14.93 1.39 -22.18
CA PRO A 141 -16.07 1.83 -21.40
C PRO A 141 -15.73 3.06 -20.56
N ILE A 142 -16.67 4.01 -20.54
CA ILE A 142 -16.64 5.18 -19.65
C ILE A 142 -17.91 5.12 -18.81
N THR A 143 -17.75 5.08 -17.49
CA THR A 143 -18.88 4.96 -16.57
C THR A 143 -18.75 5.95 -15.42
N ASP A 144 -19.89 6.47 -14.95
CA ASP A 144 -19.91 7.46 -13.88
C ASP A 144 -19.50 6.86 -12.53
N VAL A 145 -18.86 7.69 -11.71
CA VAL A 145 -18.55 7.38 -10.31
C VAL A 145 -19.78 7.61 -9.41
N ARG A 146 -20.55 8.69 -9.72
CA ARG A 146 -21.78 8.99 -8.98
C ARG A 146 -22.79 7.85 -9.09
N GLY A 147 -23.34 7.43 -7.95
CA GLY A 147 -24.30 6.33 -7.86
C GLY A 147 -23.69 4.94 -7.84
N ALA A 148 -22.39 4.80 -8.15
CA ALA A 148 -21.70 3.53 -8.02
C ALA A 148 -21.58 3.10 -6.55
N THR A 149 -21.54 1.78 -6.30
CA THR A 149 -21.38 1.21 -4.97
C THR A 149 -19.90 0.85 -4.72
N LEU A 150 -19.31 1.44 -3.67
CA LEU A 150 -17.97 1.13 -3.18
C LEU A 150 -18.04 0.13 -2.02
N GLY A 151 -17.47 -1.04 -2.20
CA GLY A 151 -17.25 -2.01 -1.13
C GLY A 151 -15.88 -1.79 -0.46
N VAL A 152 -15.88 -1.44 0.82
CA VAL A 152 -14.67 -1.15 1.60
C VAL A 152 -14.38 -2.31 2.53
N PHE A 153 -13.24 -2.97 2.34
CA PHE A 153 -12.77 -4.09 3.16
C PHE A 153 -11.72 -3.59 4.15
N GLY A 154 -12.15 -3.36 5.39
CA GLY A 154 -11.36 -2.74 6.45
C GLY A 154 -11.79 -1.31 6.77
N LYS A 155 -12.60 -1.13 7.83
CA LYS A 155 -13.12 0.17 8.31
C LYS A 155 -12.18 0.78 9.36
N GLY A 156 -10.86 0.81 9.06
CA GLY A 156 -9.86 1.55 9.83
C GLY A 156 -9.77 3.01 9.38
N CYS A 157 -8.73 3.73 9.81
CA CYS A 157 -8.51 5.14 9.46
C CYS A 157 -8.57 5.38 7.94
N LEU A 158 -7.85 4.59 7.14
CA LEU A 158 -7.80 4.74 5.69
C LEU A 158 -9.14 4.40 5.03
N GLY A 159 -9.71 3.21 5.35
CA GLY A 159 -10.96 2.79 4.74
C GLY A 159 -12.15 3.68 5.11
N THR A 160 -12.18 4.24 6.31
CA THR A 160 -13.19 5.23 6.72
C THR A 160 -13.06 6.51 5.91
N GLU A 161 -11.84 7.01 5.71
CA GLU A 161 -11.63 8.24 4.94
C GLU A 161 -11.90 8.03 3.45
N VAL A 162 -11.50 6.90 2.85
CA VAL A 162 -11.89 6.54 1.48
C VAL A 162 -13.40 6.51 1.32
N GLY A 163 -14.11 5.87 2.26
CA GLY A 163 -15.58 5.84 2.24
C GLY A 163 -16.22 7.23 2.37
N ARG A 164 -15.69 8.08 3.25
CA ARG A 164 -16.15 9.47 3.41
C ARG A 164 -16.00 10.27 2.11
N LEU A 165 -14.82 10.19 1.48
CA LEU A 165 -14.58 10.88 0.21
C LEU A 165 -15.44 10.34 -0.92
N ALA A 166 -15.65 9.03 -0.98
CA ALA A 166 -16.53 8.39 -1.96
C ALA A 166 -17.99 8.88 -1.82
N GLN A 167 -18.48 9.02 -0.58
CA GLN A 167 -19.81 9.56 -0.31
C GLN A 167 -19.94 11.01 -0.79
N LEU A 168 -18.93 11.86 -0.64
CA LEU A 168 -18.91 13.23 -1.17
C LEU A 168 -18.98 13.27 -2.69
N LEU A 169 -18.48 12.23 -3.39
CA LEU A 169 -18.61 12.05 -4.83
C LEU A 169 -19.98 11.46 -5.25
N GLY A 170 -20.87 11.19 -4.30
CA GLY A 170 -22.20 10.63 -4.54
C GLY A 170 -22.21 9.12 -4.76
N MET A 171 -21.19 8.40 -4.27
CA MET A 171 -21.17 6.93 -4.25
C MET A 171 -21.97 6.38 -3.05
N ASN A 172 -22.50 5.15 -3.20
CA ASN A 172 -22.98 4.35 -2.10
C ASN A 172 -21.79 3.60 -1.47
N VAL A 173 -21.68 3.57 -0.14
CA VAL A 173 -20.54 2.93 0.54
C VAL A 173 -21.05 1.78 1.42
N LEU A 174 -20.48 0.60 1.21
CA LEU A 174 -20.70 -0.60 2.02
C LEU A 174 -19.39 -1.01 2.70
N TYR A 175 -19.40 -1.13 4.02
CA TYR A 175 -18.26 -1.66 4.77
C TYR A 175 -18.43 -3.16 4.98
N ALA A 176 -17.48 -3.96 4.48
CA ALA A 176 -17.54 -5.41 4.63
C ALA A 176 -17.22 -5.85 6.06
N GLU A 177 -18.02 -6.75 6.59
CA GLU A 177 -17.72 -7.49 7.81
C GLU A 177 -16.61 -8.53 7.53
N HIS A 178 -16.03 -9.11 8.56
CA HIS A 178 -15.04 -10.17 8.40
C HIS A 178 -15.65 -11.38 7.68
N LYS A 179 -14.87 -12.02 6.82
CA LYS A 179 -15.28 -13.26 6.13
C LYS A 179 -15.66 -14.32 7.15
N GLY A 180 -16.85 -14.90 7.02
CA GLY A 180 -17.34 -15.94 7.91
C GLY A 180 -17.78 -15.47 9.29
N ALA A 181 -17.98 -14.17 9.49
CA ALA A 181 -18.49 -13.65 10.76
C ALA A 181 -19.89 -14.20 11.08
N SER A 182 -20.09 -14.68 12.32
CA SER A 182 -21.38 -15.19 12.80
C SER A 182 -22.39 -14.09 13.08
N GLN A 183 -21.94 -12.85 13.24
CA GLN A 183 -22.78 -11.67 13.48
C GLN A 183 -22.28 -10.50 12.67
N ILE A 184 -23.19 -9.72 12.11
CA ILE A 184 -22.88 -8.51 11.37
C ILE A 184 -22.99 -7.32 12.34
N ARG A 185 -21.90 -6.59 12.53
CA ARG A 185 -21.86 -5.39 13.37
C ARG A 185 -22.68 -4.25 12.74
N GLU A 186 -23.19 -3.36 13.57
CA GLU A 186 -23.86 -2.16 13.09
C GLU A 186 -22.94 -1.33 12.16
N GLY A 187 -23.49 -0.90 11.02
CA GLY A 187 -22.74 -0.16 10.00
C GLY A 187 -21.77 -1.01 9.17
N TYR A 188 -21.93 -2.33 9.20
CA TYR A 188 -21.27 -3.29 8.32
C TYR A 188 -22.29 -4.08 7.50
N THR A 189 -21.83 -4.64 6.41
CA THR A 189 -22.58 -5.53 5.51
C THR A 189 -21.85 -6.86 5.45
N GLU A 190 -22.58 -7.94 5.30
CA GLU A 190 -22.02 -9.28 5.17
C GLU A 190 -21.01 -9.33 4.01
N PHE A 191 -19.89 -10.04 4.21
CA PHE A 191 -18.72 -10.06 3.34
C PHE A 191 -19.04 -10.36 1.86
N GLU A 192 -19.75 -11.48 1.61
CA GLU A 192 -20.09 -11.88 0.23
C GLU A 192 -21.15 -10.96 -0.38
N SER A 193 -22.04 -10.43 0.44
CA SER A 193 -23.06 -9.46 0.00
C SER A 193 -22.41 -8.18 -0.52
N VAL A 194 -21.30 -7.72 0.11
CA VAL A 194 -20.52 -6.58 -0.39
C VAL A 194 -19.90 -6.90 -1.74
N LEU A 195 -19.27 -8.07 -1.91
CA LEU A 195 -18.68 -8.49 -3.19
C LEU A 195 -19.72 -8.50 -4.33
N LYS A 196 -20.91 -9.03 -4.06
CA LYS A 196 -22.01 -9.14 -5.04
C LYS A 196 -22.61 -7.78 -5.42
N GLN A 197 -22.60 -6.81 -4.49
CA GLN A 197 -23.23 -5.50 -4.71
C GLN A 197 -22.28 -4.42 -5.19
N ALA A 198 -20.99 -4.53 -4.88
CA ALA A 198 -20.01 -3.50 -5.19
C ALA A 198 -19.72 -3.38 -6.69
N ASP A 199 -19.65 -2.15 -7.18
CA ASP A 199 -19.08 -1.80 -8.48
C ASP A 199 -17.58 -1.59 -8.39
N ILE A 200 -17.09 -1.27 -7.20
CA ILE A 200 -15.66 -1.13 -6.88
C ILE A 200 -15.41 -1.77 -5.51
N VAL A 201 -14.43 -2.66 -5.43
CA VAL A 201 -13.93 -3.26 -4.20
C VAL A 201 -12.59 -2.64 -3.85
N THR A 202 -12.41 -2.12 -2.63
CA THR A 202 -11.14 -1.54 -2.17
C THR A 202 -10.69 -2.14 -0.84
N LEU A 203 -9.40 -2.48 -0.75
CA LEU A 203 -8.83 -3.23 0.36
C LEU A 203 -8.02 -2.32 1.28
N HIS A 204 -8.42 -2.24 2.56
CA HIS A 204 -7.78 -1.45 3.62
C HIS A 204 -7.63 -2.23 4.92
N CYS A 205 -7.84 -3.56 4.89
CA CYS A 205 -7.62 -4.44 6.03
C CYS A 205 -6.13 -4.79 6.18
N PRO A 206 -5.67 -5.13 7.39
CA PRO A 206 -4.31 -5.62 7.61
C PRO A 206 -4.13 -7.01 6.97
N LEU A 207 -2.89 -7.33 6.60
CA LEU A 207 -2.51 -8.68 6.21
C LEU A 207 -2.33 -9.54 7.48
N THR A 208 -3.11 -10.60 7.57
CA THR A 208 -3.08 -11.62 8.63
C THR A 208 -3.27 -13.00 7.99
N ASP A 209 -3.15 -14.08 8.76
CA ASP A 209 -3.43 -15.42 8.26
C ASP A 209 -4.86 -15.57 7.72
N THR A 210 -5.81 -14.85 8.31
CA THR A 210 -7.24 -14.88 7.90
C THR A 210 -7.55 -13.96 6.72
N THR A 211 -6.68 -13.00 6.40
CA THR A 211 -6.88 -12.07 5.27
C THR A 211 -5.93 -12.33 4.10
N LYS A 212 -4.96 -13.24 4.26
CA LYS A 212 -4.13 -13.69 3.15
C LYS A 212 -5.01 -14.35 2.08
N ASN A 213 -4.83 -13.95 0.82
CA ASN A 213 -5.66 -14.36 -0.31
C ASN A 213 -7.18 -14.15 -0.04
N LEU A 214 -7.51 -13.05 0.64
CA LEU A 214 -8.90 -12.67 0.90
C LEU A 214 -9.68 -12.55 -0.42
N ILE A 215 -9.03 -11.98 -1.43
CA ILE A 215 -9.49 -11.96 -2.81
C ILE A 215 -8.77 -13.07 -3.57
N ASN A 216 -9.52 -14.09 -3.95
CA ASN A 216 -9.08 -15.30 -4.66
C ASN A 216 -10.10 -15.67 -5.73
N ALA A 217 -9.93 -16.81 -6.40
CA ALA A 217 -10.82 -17.23 -7.48
C ALA A 217 -12.31 -17.31 -7.07
N GLU A 218 -12.60 -17.80 -5.85
CA GLU A 218 -13.97 -17.91 -5.33
C GLU A 218 -14.60 -16.53 -5.10
N THR A 219 -13.87 -15.64 -4.43
CA THR A 219 -14.35 -14.29 -4.10
C THR A 219 -14.41 -13.38 -5.33
N LEU A 220 -13.49 -13.52 -6.29
CA LEU A 220 -13.57 -12.85 -7.59
C LEU A 220 -14.81 -13.30 -8.38
N ALA A 221 -15.19 -14.58 -8.31
CA ALA A 221 -16.39 -15.10 -8.96
C ALA A 221 -17.70 -14.54 -8.38
N LEU A 222 -17.68 -13.98 -7.17
CA LEU A 222 -18.84 -13.30 -6.57
C LEU A 222 -18.98 -11.84 -7.02
N MET A 223 -17.92 -11.24 -7.56
CA MET A 223 -17.95 -9.86 -8.02
C MET A 223 -18.74 -9.73 -9.32
N LYS A 224 -19.27 -8.54 -9.57
CA LYS A 224 -19.92 -8.24 -10.86
C LYS A 224 -18.88 -8.28 -11.99
N PRO A 225 -19.24 -8.74 -13.19
CA PRO A 225 -18.34 -8.64 -14.35
C PRO A 225 -17.93 -7.19 -14.70
N THR A 226 -18.73 -6.23 -14.24
CA THR A 226 -18.46 -4.78 -14.40
C THR A 226 -17.69 -4.18 -13.23
N ALA A 227 -17.33 -4.96 -12.21
CA ALA A 227 -16.68 -4.45 -11.02
C ALA A 227 -15.17 -4.28 -11.19
N TYR A 228 -14.60 -3.39 -10.40
CA TYR A 228 -13.16 -3.13 -10.31
C TYR A 228 -12.62 -3.51 -8.94
N LEU A 229 -11.37 -4.00 -8.88
CA LEU A 229 -10.64 -4.28 -7.65
C LEU A 229 -9.53 -3.25 -7.44
N ILE A 230 -9.41 -2.69 -6.23
CA ILE A 230 -8.33 -1.77 -5.85
C ILE A 230 -7.62 -2.32 -4.61
N ASN A 231 -6.29 -2.43 -4.68
CA ASN A 231 -5.46 -2.83 -3.54
C ASN A 231 -4.31 -1.83 -3.32
N THR A 232 -4.43 -1.02 -2.27
CA THR A 232 -3.37 -0.14 -1.74
C THR A 232 -2.93 -0.57 -0.34
N GLY A 233 -3.34 -1.76 0.10
CA GLY A 233 -3.03 -2.32 1.42
C GLY A 233 -1.75 -3.14 1.43
N ARG A 234 -1.88 -4.42 1.12
CA ARG A 234 -0.77 -5.40 1.03
C ARG A 234 -1.01 -6.35 -0.15
N GLY A 235 0.04 -6.63 -0.91
CA GLY A 235 -0.04 -7.55 -2.06
C GLY A 235 -0.70 -8.89 -1.75
N PRO A 236 -0.27 -9.61 -0.70
CA PRO A 236 -0.82 -10.93 -0.37
C PRO A 236 -2.29 -10.95 0.09
N LEU A 237 -3.00 -9.82 0.16
CA LEU A 237 -4.46 -9.80 0.30
C LEU A 237 -5.16 -10.37 -0.95
N VAL A 238 -4.48 -10.37 -2.09
CA VAL A 238 -4.98 -10.80 -3.38
C VAL A 238 -4.15 -11.98 -3.88
N ASP A 239 -4.81 -13.02 -4.36
CA ASP A 239 -4.19 -14.06 -5.17
C ASP A 239 -3.92 -13.50 -6.57
N GLU A 240 -2.65 -13.20 -6.87
CA GLU A 240 -2.24 -12.57 -8.13
C GLU A 240 -2.54 -13.46 -9.35
N THR A 241 -2.45 -14.79 -9.21
CA THR A 241 -2.76 -15.73 -10.29
C THR A 241 -4.25 -15.72 -10.59
N ALA A 242 -5.08 -15.83 -9.57
CA ALA A 242 -6.54 -15.78 -9.72
C ALA A 242 -7.02 -14.43 -10.27
N LEU A 243 -6.38 -13.31 -9.84
CA LEU A 243 -6.68 -11.99 -10.38
C LEU A 243 -6.35 -11.89 -11.86
N LEU A 244 -5.16 -12.35 -12.28
CA LEU A 244 -4.77 -12.33 -13.69
C LEU A 244 -5.75 -13.13 -14.55
N GLU A 245 -6.10 -14.35 -14.15
CA GLU A 245 -7.09 -15.17 -14.83
C GLU A 245 -8.47 -14.49 -14.90
N ALA A 246 -8.88 -13.80 -13.84
CA ALA A 246 -10.16 -13.09 -13.82
C ALA A 246 -10.18 -11.91 -14.80
N LEU A 247 -9.06 -11.17 -14.89
CA LEU A 247 -8.91 -10.04 -15.83
C LEU A 247 -8.87 -10.53 -17.29
N GLU A 248 -8.11 -11.57 -17.58
CA GLU A 248 -7.96 -12.13 -18.94
C GLU A 248 -9.27 -12.74 -19.48
N ASN A 249 -10.06 -13.32 -18.59
CA ASN A 249 -11.35 -13.92 -18.92
C ASN A 249 -12.54 -12.95 -18.76
N GLY A 250 -12.32 -11.68 -18.44
CA GLY A 250 -13.37 -10.69 -18.28
C GLY A 250 -14.34 -10.99 -17.12
N LYS A 251 -13.90 -11.73 -16.10
CA LYS A 251 -14.72 -12.01 -14.90
C LYS A 251 -14.93 -10.76 -14.05
N ILE A 252 -13.99 -9.81 -14.12
CA ILE A 252 -14.12 -8.45 -13.58
C ILE A 252 -13.66 -7.43 -14.62
N ALA A 253 -14.12 -6.20 -14.52
CA ALA A 253 -13.84 -5.16 -15.50
C ALA A 253 -12.39 -4.65 -15.47
N GLY A 254 -11.72 -4.70 -14.32
CA GLY A 254 -10.34 -4.25 -14.20
C GLY A 254 -9.83 -4.24 -12.76
N ALA A 255 -8.57 -3.88 -12.61
CA ALA A 255 -7.94 -3.75 -11.28
C ALA A 255 -6.91 -2.61 -11.24
N ALA A 256 -6.71 -2.05 -10.04
CA ALA A 256 -5.62 -1.13 -9.73
C ALA A 256 -4.88 -1.59 -8.46
N LEU A 257 -3.58 -1.76 -8.58
CA LEU A 257 -2.72 -2.28 -7.53
C LEU A 257 -1.58 -1.31 -7.26
N ASP A 258 -1.44 -0.85 -6.03
CA ASP A 258 -0.24 -0.13 -5.59
C ASP A 258 0.79 -1.07 -4.95
N VAL A 259 0.37 -2.30 -4.64
CA VAL A 259 1.17 -3.31 -3.93
C VAL A 259 1.10 -4.66 -4.63
N LEU A 260 2.21 -5.41 -4.57
CA LEU A 260 2.34 -6.77 -5.11
C LEU A 260 2.82 -7.74 -4.02
N VAL A 261 2.66 -9.05 -4.26
CA VAL A 261 3.07 -10.10 -3.32
C VAL A 261 4.57 -10.05 -3.06
N LYS A 262 5.38 -9.81 -4.11
CA LYS A 262 6.82 -9.59 -4.02
C LYS A 262 7.15 -8.16 -4.44
N GLU A 263 7.80 -7.42 -3.56
CA GLU A 263 8.25 -6.03 -3.76
C GLU A 263 9.75 -5.90 -3.44
N PRO A 264 10.58 -5.39 -4.39
CA PRO A 264 10.22 -5.10 -5.78
C PRO A 264 9.88 -6.37 -6.58
N PRO A 265 8.99 -6.27 -7.57
CA PRO A 265 8.61 -7.40 -8.41
C PRO A 265 9.76 -7.83 -9.33
N GLU A 266 9.76 -9.08 -9.74
CA GLU A 266 10.65 -9.57 -10.78
C GLU A 266 10.25 -9.03 -12.15
N LYS A 267 11.24 -8.95 -13.08
CA LYS A 267 10.99 -8.39 -14.43
C LYS A 267 9.93 -9.15 -15.21
N ASP A 268 9.80 -10.44 -14.97
CA ASP A 268 8.85 -11.37 -15.60
C ASP A 268 7.59 -11.59 -14.77
N ASN A 269 7.37 -10.82 -13.69
CA ASN A 269 6.13 -10.91 -12.92
C ASN A 269 4.90 -10.84 -13.84
N PRO A 270 3.99 -11.84 -13.78
CA PRO A 270 2.88 -11.99 -14.72
C PRO A 270 1.94 -10.78 -14.78
N LEU A 271 1.65 -10.14 -13.62
CA LEU A 271 0.80 -8.93 -13.58
C LEU A 271 1.50 -7.73 -14.21
N ILE A 272 2.81 -7.54 -14.00
CA ILE A 272 3.59 -6.48 -14.66
C ILE A 272 3.58 -6.69 -16.18
N GLN A 273 3.76 -7.94 -16.66
CA GLN A 273 3.70 -8.21 -18.09
C GLN A 273 2.27 -8.03 -18.65
N ALA A 274 1.25 -8.40 -17.89
CA ALA A 274 -0.14 -8.20 -18.26
C ALA A 274 -0.52 -6.71 -18.35
N ALA A 275 -0.05 -5.87 -17.43
CA ALA A 275 -0.30 -4.41 -17.43
C ALA A 275 0.21 -3.72 -18.70
N LYS A 276 1.21 -4.27 -19.38
CA LYS A 276 1.69 -3.73 -20.67
C LYS A 276 0.66 -3.88 -21.79
N ARG A 277 -0.24 -4.86 -21.72
CA ARG A 277 -1.23 -5.17 -22.74
C ARG A 277 -2.68 -4.94 -22.32
N LEU A 278 -3.00 -5.09 -21.04
CA LEU A 278 -4.34 -4.88 -20.51
C LEU A 278 -4.60 -3.40 -20.21
N PRO A 279 -5.56 -2.75 -20.89
CA PRO A 279 -5.88 -1.33 -20.65
C PRO A 279 -6.62 -1.09 -19.33
N ASN A 280 -7.07 -2.14 -18.68
CA ASN A 280 -7.87 -2.14 -17.46
C ASN A 280 -7.09 -2.67 -16.23
N LEU A 281 -5.76 -2.77 -16.33
CA LEU A 281 -4.87 -3.09 -15.21
C LEU A 281 -3.89 -1.95 -14.97
N LEU A 282 -4.05 -1.24 -13.86
CA LEU A 282 -3.16 -0.18 -13.37
C LEU A 282 -2.26 -0.72 -12.26
N ILE A 283 -0.95 -0.53 -12.36
CA ILE A 283 -0.01 -0.86 -11.30
C ILE A 283 0.85 0.37 -10.99
N THR A 284 0.93 0.75 -9.71
CA THR A 284 1.84 1.78 -9.20
C THR A 284 2.84 1.17 -8.23
N PRO A 285 4.07 1.70 -8.11
CA PRO A 285 5.17 1.03 -7.40
C PRO A 285 5.17 1.34 -5.89
N HIS A 286 4.10 1.02 -5.17
CA HIS A 286 3.91 1.20 -3.72
C HIS A 286 4.12 2.67 -3.29
N ILE A 287 3.45 3.59 -3.97
CA ILE A 287 3.59 5.04 -3.81
C ILE A 287 2.33 5.75 -3.29
N ALA A 288 1.26 5.02 -3.01
CA ALA A 288 0.01 5.62 -2.53
C ALA A 288 0.19 6.51 -1.28
N TRP A 289 1.24 6.28 -0.50
CA TRP A 289 1.60 7.02 0.70
C TRP A 289 2.41 8.29 0.43
N ALA A 290 3.03 8.45 -0.76
CA ALA A 290 4.19 9.30 -1.00
C ALA A 290 3.84 10.74 -1.45
N SER A 291 2.72 11.31 -0.96
CA SER A 291 2.47 12.73 -1.18
C SER A 291 3.46 13.59 -0.38
N ASP A 292 3.75 14.79 -0.86
CA ASP A 292 4.70 15.72 -0.23
C ASP A 292 4.38 15.98 1.25
N SER A 293 3.10 16.24 1.56
CA SER A 293 2.65 16.47 2.94
C SER A 293 2.75 15.22 3.82
N ALA A 294 2.49 14.03 3.26
CA ALA A 294 2.61 12.77 3.99
C ALA A 294 4.08 12.46 4.29
N VAL A 295 4.98 12.67 3.33
CA VAL A 295 6.43 12.47 3.53
C VAL A 295 6.97 13.47 4.55
N THR A 296 6.58 14.75 4.46
CA THR A 296 6.94 15.77 5.47
C THR A 296 6.50 15.34 6.88
N THR A 297 5.27 14.85 7.01
CA THR A 297 4.75 14.34 8.28
C THR A 297 5.56 13.14 8.77
N LEU A 298 5.87 12.21 7.86
CA LEU A 298 6.63 11.01 8.16
C LEU A 298 8.02 11.34 8.74
N VAL A 299 8.81 12.15 8.03
CA VAL A 299 10.20 12.44 8.44
C VAL A 299 10.25 13.23 9.77
N ASN A 300 9.31 14.16 9.99
CA ASN A 300 9.21 14.89 11.23
C ASN A 300 8.82 13.98 12.41
N LYS A 301 7.91 13.02 12.19
CA LYS A 301 7.50 12.07 13.23
C LYS A 301 8.59 11.05 13.54
N VAL A 302 9.41 10.65 12.58
CA VAL A 302 10.59 9.79 12.82
C VAL A 302 11.59 10.54 13.70
N ALA A 303 11.92 11.82 13.38
CA ALA A 303 12.78 12.64 14.20
C ALA A 303 12.24 12.79 15.62
N GLN A 304 10.94 13.06 15.77
CA GLN A 304 10.29 13.17 17.08
C GLN A 304 10.34 11.85 17.86
N ASN A 305 10.14 10.72 17.22
CA ASN A 305 10.23 9.40 17.86
C ASN A 305 11.64 9.15 18.43
N ILE A 306 12.69 9.60 17.73
CA ILE A 306 14.08 9.50 18.18
C ILE A 306 14.33 10.44 19.37
N GLU A 307 13.90 11.70 19.28
CA GLU A 307 14.03 12.68 20.37
C GLU A 307 13.30 12.21 21.65
N ASP A 308 12.05 11.77 21.52
CA ASP A 308 11.24 11.31 22.63
C ASP A 308 11.85 10.07 23.31
N PHE A 309 12.44 9.17 22.53
CA PHE A 309 13.10 7.98 23.06
C PHE A 309 14.32 8.35 23.93
N VAL A 310 15.16 9.25 23.44
CA VAL A 310 16.37 9.66 24.15
C VAL A 310 16.03 10.51 25.38
N ALA A 311 15.03 11.38 25.30
CA ALA A 311 14.56 12.18 26.43
C ALA A 311 14.02 11.33 27.60
N GLN A 312 13.55 10.11 27.33
CA GLN A 312 13.11 9.15 28.38
C GLN A 312 14.28 8.46 29.12
N GLY A 313 15.55 8.77 28.77
CA GLY A 313 16.74 8.20 29.42
C GLY A 313 16.99 6.73 29.10
N LYS A 314 16.49 6.27 27.99
CA LYS A 314 16.59 4.88 27.51
C LYS A 314 17.71 4.69 26.51
#